data_b6447c6ded283b870d1f456fece64f15
#
_entry.id   b6447c6ded283b870d1f456fece64f15
#
_cell.length_a   1.000
_cell.length_b   1.000
_cell.length_c   1.000
_cell.angle_alpha   90.00
_cell.angle_beta   90.00
_cell.angle_gamma   90.00
#
_symmetry.space_group_name_H-M   'P 1'
#
loop_
_entity.id
_entity.type
_entity.pdbx_description
1 polymer ?
#
loop_
_entity_poly.entity_id
_entity_poly.type
_entity_poly.pdbx_seq_one_letter_code
_entity_poly.pdbx_strand_id
1 'polypeptide(L)'
;MSSLNATPAGERVHIGLFGKRNAGKSSLINALTGQKLAVVADVPGTTTDPVLKAMELLPLGPVLMMDTAGIDDSGELGQLRVQKSLQVLNKTDIAILVIDSTAGITDEDLKMLQRIQDKELSCVVVFTKADVEEQNAANVSETTAAKQILQNETQEKAAREAKQNATQGNAAPDAKCNTIPSSIPLISVSSTTGKNIKELKELLAHLVPQKKAPFPICADLLKPEDQVLLVTPIDSAAPKGRLILPQQQTIRDIIDSDAVAVITKENHVGSALKNMKRPPAMVITDSQAFGKVNQAVPQEIKLTSFSILMARHKGNLEQAVLGVAALKQLQDGDRILISEGCTHHRQCGDIGTEKLPKWIQDFTGKHFNFSWTSGTEFPTDLSLYKLIIHCGGCMLNEREMQYRYRCAADQNVPMTNYGLCIAYTHGILKRSLSVFPDLAEKV
;
A
#
# COMPACT_ATOMS: atom_id res chain seq x y z
N MET A 1 -3.10 -21.93 -5.09
CA MET A 1 -4.23 -21.41 -5.90
C MET A 1 -5.02 -20.43 -5.05
N SER A 2 -5.00 -19.15 -5.35
CA SER A 2 -5.88 -18.19 -4.66
C SER A 2 -7.32 -18.51 -5.09
N SER A 3 -8.21 -18.75 -4.12
CA SER A 3 -9.63 -18.94 -4.41
C SER A 3 -10.21 -17.65 -5.00
N LEU A 4 -11.16 -17.76 -5.93
CA LEU A 4 -11.89 -16.64 -6.53
C LEU A 4 -12.59 -15.73 -5.49
N ASN A 5 -12.82 -16.26 -4.29
CA ASN A 5 -13.51 -15.59 -3.18
C ASN A 5 -12.56 -15.01 -2.14
N ALA A 6 -11.24 -15.05 -2.35
CA ALA A 6 -10.29 -14.48 -1.39
C ALA A 6 -10.20 -12.96 -1.57
N THR A 7 -10.31 -12.22 -0.48
CA THR A 7 -10.08 -10.77 -0.46
C THR A 7 -8.70 -10.45 -1.06
N PRO A 8 -8.61 -9.55 -2.06
CA PRO A 8 -7.35 -9.16 -2.67
C PRO A 8 -6.35 -8.61 -1.64
N ALA A 9 -5.05 -8.83 -1.88
CA ALA A 9 -4.01 -8.36 -0.93
C ALA A 9 -4.11 -6.86 -0.65
N GLY A 10 -4.38 -6.04 -1.66
CA GLY A 10 -4.50 -4.58 -1.50
C GLY A 10 -5.73 -4.10 -0.72
N GLU A 11 -6.68 -4.97 -0.40
CA GLU A 11 -7.89 -4.66 0.39
C GLU A 11 -7.80 -5.17 1.83
N ARG A 12 -6.82 -6.03 2.12
CA ARG A 12 -6.58 -6.55 3.47
C ARG A 12 -5.98 -5.48 4.36
N VAL A 13 -6.22 -5.58 5.67
CA VAL A 13 -5.47 -4.77 6.65
C VAL A 13 -4.04 -5.31 6.72
N HIS A 14 -3.07 -4.48 6.43
CA HIS A 14 -1.66 -4.85 6.43
C HIS A 14 -1.05 -4.66 7.82
N ILE A 15 -0.64 -5.75 8.46
CA ILE A 15 -0.04 -5.76 9.80
C ILE A 15 1.43 -6.13 9.67
N GLY A 16 2.32 -5.16 9.95
CA GLY A 16 3.77 -5.36 9.93
C GLY A 16 4.33 -5.68 11.31
N LEU A 17 5.14 -6.73 11.41
CA LEU A 17 5.86 -7.08 12.64
C LEU A 17 7.31 -6.62 12.51
N PHE A 18 7.73 -5.76 13.43
CA PHE A 18 9.08 -5.19 13.51
C PHE A 18 9.72 -5.56 14.84
N GLY A 19 11.02 -5.60 14.90
CA GLY A 19 11.76 -5.92 16.11
C GLY A 19 13.03 -6.69 15.79
N LYS A 20 13.86 -6.88 16.81
CA LYS A 20 15.15 -7.57 16.69
C LYS A 20 15.00 -9.02 16.24
N ARG A 21 16.12 -9.58 15.83
CA ARG A 21 16.23 -11.02 15.61
C ARG A 21 15.89 -11.76 16.91
N ASN A 22 15.19 -12.88 16.81
CA ASN A 22 14.77 -13.71 17.95
C ASN A 22 13.83 -13.02 18.97
N ALA A 23 13.32 -11.83 18.68
CA ALA A 23 12.31 -11.16 19.51
C ALA A 23 10.95 -11.91 19.53
N GLY A 24 10.80 -13.01 18.80
CA GLY A 24 9.58 -13.82 18.80
C GLY A 24 8.54 -13.43 17.74
N LYS A 25 8.89 -12.64 16.71
CA LYS A 25 7.97 -12.20 15.65
C LYS A 25 7.22 -13.36 15.00
N SER A 26 7.95 -14.35 14.48
CA SER A 26 7.36 -15.52 13.80
C SER A 26 6.54 -16.40 14.76
N SER A 27 6.96 -16.52 16.02
CA SER A 27 6.20 -17.22 17.06
C SER A 27 4.90 -16.50 17.38
N LEU A 28 4.93 -15.16 17.43
CA LEU A 28 3.75 -14.34 17.65
C LEU A 28 2.75 -14.48 16.49
N ILE A 29 3.22 -14.51 15.23
CA ILE A 29 2.35 -14.77 14.07
C ILE A 29 1.67 -16.14 14.22
N ASN A 30 2.41 -17.17 14.58
CA ASN A 30 1.83 -18.51 14.75
C ASN A 30 0.79 -18.54 15.88
N ALA A 31 1.03 -17.84 16.99
CA ALA A 31 0.08 -17.73 18.11
C ALA A 31 -1.19 -16.96 17.71
N LEU A 32 -1.04 -15.85 16.99
CA LEU A 32 -2.18 -15.06 16.47
C LEU A 32 -3.03 -15.85 15.48
N THR A 33 -2.42 -16.70 14.67
CA THR A 33 -3.10 -17.46 13.62
C THR A 33 -3.68 -18.78 14.09
N GLY A 34 -3.20 -19.31 15.23
CA GLY A 34 -3.52 -20.66 15.68
C GLY A 34 -2.95 -21.77 14.80
N GLN A 35 -2.01 -21.45 13.90
CA GLN A 35 -1.43 -22.38 12.92
C GLN A 35 0.10 -22.28 12.97
N LYS A 36 0.79 -23.42 12.85
CA LYS A 36 2.26 -23.45 12.69
C LYS A 36 2.65 -23.05 11.24
N LEU A 37 2.42 -21.79 10.89
CA LEU A 37 2.59 -21.26 9.53
C LEU A 37 3.95 -20.58 9.29
N ALA A 38 4.60 -20.10 10.35
CA ALA A 38 5.94 -19.52 10.23
C ALA A 38 6.97 -20.62 10.43
N VAL A 39 7.86 -20.81 9.46
CA VAL A 39 9.03 -21.66 9.64
C VAL A 39 9.95 -20.92 10.60
N VAL A 40 10.04 -21.37 11.83
CA VAL A 40 11.12 -20.99 12.74
C VAL A 40 12.36 -21.68 12.20
N ALA A 41 13.12 -21.02 11.34
CA ALA A 41 14.37 -21.56 10.84
C ALA A 41 15.43 -21.38 11.95
N ASP A 42 15.90 -22.48 12.52
CA ASP A 42 17.02 -22.52 13.47
C ASP A 42 18.37 -22.20 12.78
N VAL A 43 18.38 -21.98 11.48
CA VAL A 43 19.61 -21.71 10.72
C VAL A 43 19.73 -20.20 10.43
N PRO A 44 20.82 -19.56 10.88
CA PRO A 44 21.08 -18.15 10.60
C PRO A 44 21.32 -17.91 9.11
N GLY A 45 20.55 -17.03 8.48
CA GLY A 45 20.92 -16.43 7.19
C GLY A 45 20.09 -16.75 5.96
N THR A 46 18.91 -17.39 6.06
CA THR A 46 18.21 -17.92 4.87
C THR A 46 17.10 -17.05 4.28
N THR A 47 16.63 -15.98 4.91
CA THR A 47 15.58 -15.14 4.29
C THR A 47 15.84 -13.65 4.48
N THR A 48 16.15 -12.98 3.37
CA THR A 48 16.22 -11.51 3.30
C THR A 48 14.86 -10.88 2.95
N ASP A 49 13.91 -11.67 2.42
CA ASP A 49 12.61 -11.18 2.01
C ASP A 49 11.56 -11.31 3.11
N PRO A 50 10.68 -10.30 3.29
CA PRO A 50 9.61 -10.37 4.25
C PRO A 50 8.62 -11.48 3.87
N VAL A 51 8.21 -12.27 4.86
CA VAL A 51 7.22 -13.34 4.65
C VAL A 51 5.81 -12.73 4.73
N LEU A 52 5.05 -12.84 3.65
CA LEU A 52 3.68 -12.34 3.55
C LEU A 52 2.69 -13.47 3.76
N LYS A 53 1.73 -13.29 4.68
CA LYS A 53 0.68 -14.28 4.97
C LYS A 53 -0.70 -13.62 4.98
N ALA A 54 -1.51 -13.99 3.99
CA ALA A 54 -2.92 -13.58 3.93
C ALA A 54 -3.78 -14.54 4.75
N MET A 55 -4.64 -14.01 5.62
CA MET A 55 -5.51 -14.80 6.49
C MET A 55 -6.74 -14.00 6.95
N GLU A 56 -7.66 -14.70 7.61
CA GLU A 56 -8.73 -14.08 8.40
C GLU A 56 -8.30 -14.04 9.87
N LEU A 57 -8.32 -12.87 10.48
CA LEU A 57 -7.99 -12.66 11.89
C LEU A 57 -9.18 -12.03 12.61
N LEU A 58 -9.99 -12.84 13.29
CA LEU A 58 -11.14 -12.31 14.06
C LEU A 58 -10.66 -11.59 15.34
N PRO A 59 -11.24 -10.40 15.66
CA PRO A 59 -12.40 -9.77 15.01
C PRO A 59 -12.05 -8.80 13.85
N LEU A 60 -10.78 -8.68 13.42
CA LEU A 60 -10.35 -7.72 12.37
C LEU A 60 -10.90 -8.07 10.97
N GLY A 61 -11.11 -9.36 10.67
CA GLY A 61 -11.42 -9.84 9.33
C GLY A 61 -10.18 -10.15 8.48
N PRO A 62 -10.20 -9.86 7.15
CA PRO A 62 -9.11 -10.20 6.25
C PRO A 62 -7.87 -9.34 6.49
N VAL A 63 -6.76 -9.98 6.86
CA VAL A 63 -5.46 -9.32 7.11
C VAL A 63 -4.35 -9.88 6.24
N LEU A 64 -3.30 -9.10 6.05
CA LEU A 64 -2.01 -9.52 5.52
C LEU A 64 -0.94 -9.30 6.57
N MET A 65 -0.48 -10.38 7.19
CA MET A 65 0.62 -10.35 8.14
C MET A 65 1.95 -10.31 7.40
N MET A 66 2.84 -9.41 7.81
CA MET A 66 4.15 -9.20 7.18
C MET A 66 5.23 -9.40 8.24
N ASP A 67 5.94 -10.54 8.17
CA ASP A 67 7.08 -10.83 9.03
C ASP A 67 8.35 -10.19 8.46
N THR A 68 8.99 -9.30 9.21
CA THR A 68 10.21 -8.64 8.78
C THR A 68 11.45 -9.33 9.35
N ALA A 69 12.57 -9.24 8.62
CA ALA A 69 13.87 -9.63 9.16
C ALA A 69 14.23 -8.77 10.39
N GLY A 70 15.11 -9.26 11.26
CA GLY A 70 15.60 -8.50 12.42
C GLY A 70 16.23 -7.17 12.02
N ILE A 71 16.04 -6.15 12.84
CA ILE A 71 16.52 -4.77 12.61
C ILE A 71 17.93 -4.51 13.15
N ASP A 72 18.55 -5.51 13.75
CA ASP A 72 19.82 -5.47 14.51
C ASP A 72 21.01 -6.05 13.75
N ASP A 73 20.88 -6.38 12.48
CA ASP A 73 21.95 -6.95 11.68
C ASP A 73 22.98 -5.88 11.25
N SER A 74 24.26 -6.15 11.50
CA SER A 74 25.40 -5.35 11.07
C SER A 74 25.99 -5.88 9.74
N GLY A 75 26.63 -4.99 8.97
CA GLY A 75 27.24 -5.32 7.67
C GLY A 75 26.32 -5.06 6.47
N GLU A 76 26.81 -5.35 5.26
CA GLU A 76 26.08 -5.10 3.99
C GLU A 76 24.71 -5.82 3.95
N LEU A 77 24.66 -7.05 4.43
CA LEU A 77 23.43 -7.84 4.51
C LEU A 77 22.42 -7.25 5.51
N GLY A 78 22.93 -6.66 6.60
CA GLY A 78 22.11 -5.96 7.60
C GLY A 78 21.46 -4.71 7.05
N GLN A 79 22.21 -3.91 6.28
CA GLN A 79 21.66 -2.71 5.62
C GLN A 79 20.53 -3.06 4.64
N LEU A 80 20.69 -4.13 3.85
CA LEU A 80 19.64 -4.62 2.95
C LEU A 80 18.38 -5.06 3.71
N ARG A 81 18.52 -5.72 4.87
CA ARG A 81 17.39 -6.13 5.71
C ARG A 81 16.66 -4.93 6.32
N VAL A 82 17.41 -3.94 6.78
CA VAL A 82 16.83 -2.67 7.28
C VAL A 82 16.06 -1.97 6.15
N GLN A 83 16.62 -1.89 4.94
CA GLN A 83 15.92 -1.32 3.79
C GLN A 83 14.63 -2.06 3.48
N LYS A 84 14.63 -3.39 3.47
CA LYS A 84 13.43 -4.21 3.24
C LYS A 84 12.39 -4.03 4.35
N SER A 85 12.82 -3.92 5.60
CA SER A 85 11.92 -3.61 6.73
C SER A 85 11.27 -2.24 6.58
N LEU A 86 12.01 -1.24 6.08
CA LEU A 86 11.46 0.09 5.78
C LEU A 86 10.46 0.06 4.61
N GLN A 87 10.70 -0.77 3.60
CA GLN A 87 9.73 -0.98 2.52
C GLN A 87 8.43 -1.62 3.04
N VAL A 88 8.53 -2.57 3.99
CA VAL A 88 7.35 -3.14 4.66
C VAL A 88 6.61 -2.07 5.44
N LEU A 89 7.33 -1.20 6.14
CA LEU A 89 6.72 -0.11 6.93
C LEU A 89 5.85 0.82 6.06
N ASN A 90 6.25 1.07 4.80
CA ASN A 90 5.49 1.93 3.89
C ASN A 90 4.10 1.41 3.54
N LYS A 91 3.89 0.11 3.56
CA LYS A 91 2.60 -0.56 3.25
C LYS A 91 1.87 -1.07 4.49
N THR A 92 2.40 -0.83 5.68
CA THR A 92 1.82 -1.25 6.94
C THR A 92 0.67 -0.32 7.35
N ASP A 93 -0.49 -0.88 7.66
CA ASP A 93 -1.62 -0.15 8.27
C ASP A 93 -1.47 -0.12 9.80
N ILE A 94 -1.06 -1.25 10.41
CA ILE A 94 -0.82 -1.40 11.85
C ILE A 94 0.57 -1.97 12.06
N ALA A 95 1.40 -1.28 12.82
CA ALA A 95 2.74 -1.75 13.20
C ALA A 95 2.71 -2.43 14.56
N ILE A 96 3.29 -3.64 14.64
CA ILE A 96 3.56 -4.34 15.89
C ILE A 96 5.07 -4.29 16.11
N LEU A 97 5.52 -3.53 17.13
CA LEU A 97 6.90 -3.56 17.57
C LEU A 97 7.05 -4.68 18.61
N VAL A 98 7.77 -5.71 18.23
CA VAL A 98 7.97 -6.94 19.05
C VAL A 98 9.29 -6.84 19.80
N ILE A 99 9.21 -6.87 21.10
CA ILE A 99 10.34 -6.79 22.03
C ILE A 99 10.41 -8.06 22.87
N ASP A 100 11.59 -8.61 23.02
CA ASP A 100 11.84 -9.72 23.96
C ASP A 100 11.82 -9.16 25.38
N SER A 101 10.89 -9.58 26.24
CA SER A 101 10.76 -9.09 27.61
C SER A 101 12.02 -9.37 28.45
N THR A 102 12.74 -10.44 28.13
CA THR A 102 13.98 -10.82 28.83
C THR A 102 15.17 -9.92 28.48
N ALA A 103 15.18 -9.32 27.29
CA ALA A 103 16.25 -8.45 26.83
C ALA A 103 15.95 -6.95 27.11
N GLY A 104 14.67 -6.61 27.29
CA GLY A 104 14.24 -5.23 27.48
C GLY A 104 14.28 -4.39 26.19
N ILE A 105 13.96 -3.11 26.33
CA ILE A 105 13.94 -2.12 25.24
C ILE A 105 15.36 -1.68 24.92
N THR A 106 15.66 -1.56 23.62
CA THR A 106 16.98 -1.15 23.14
C THR A 106 16.88 0.09 22.24
N ASP A 107 18.03 0.72 21.97
CA ASP A 107 18.09 1.91 21.11
C ASP A 107 17.59 1.64 19.68
N GLU A 108 17.77 0.42 19.16
CA GLU A 108 17.25 0.04 17.85
C GLU A 108 15.73 -0.06 17.85
N ASP A 109 15.13 -0.56 18.94
CA ASP A 109 13.67 -0.61 19.10
C ASP A 109 13.10 0.80 19.18
N LEU A 110 13.74 1.70 19.90
CA LEU A 110 13.34 3.12 19.97
C LEU A 110 13.47 3.84 18.63
N LYS A 111 14.54 3.59 17.89
CA LYS A 111 14.71 4.12 16.54
C LYS A 111 13.62 3.63 15.58
N MET A 112 13.25 2.34 15.69
CA MET A 112 12.14 1.80 14.88
C MET A 112 10.81 2.42 15.30
N LEU A 113 10.57 2.58 16.60
CA LEU A 113 9.37 3.22 17.11
C LEU A 113 9.24 4.66 16.60
N GLN A 114 10.34 5.43 16.63
CA GLN A 114 10.36 6.78 16.07
C GLN A 114 9.98 6.79 14.59
N ARG A 115 10.53 5.87 13.78
CA ARG A 115 10.18 5.75 12.36
C ARG A 115 8.70 5.40 12.13
N ILE A 116 8.13 4.57 13.00
CA ILE A 116 6.70 4.22 12.96
C ILE A 116 5.86 5.48 13.25
N GLN A 117 6.27 6.27 14.24
CA GLN A 117 5.59 7.53 14.60
C GLN A 117 5.72 8.60 13.52
N ASP A 118 6.92 8.79 12.95
CA ASP A 118 7.15 9.73 11.84
C ASP A 118 6.26 9.45 10.62
N LYS A 119 5.79 8.20 10.50
CA LYS A 119 4.84 7.78 9.45
C LYS A 119 3.38 7.79 9.92
N GLU A 120 3.10 8.27 11.11
CA GLU A 120 1.75 8.34 11.68
C GLU A 120 1.00 6.99 11.62
N LEU A 121 1.73 5.88 11.87
CA LEU A 121 1.16 4.54 11.86
C LEU A 121 0.49 4.21 13.19
N SER A 122 -0.67 3.56 13.13
CA SER A 122 -1.20 2.86 14.31
C SER A 122 -0.18 1.84 14.78
N CYS A 123 0.18 1.88 16.07
CA CYS A 123 1.24 1.05 16.63
C CYS A 123 0.83 0.43 17.95
N VAL A 124 1.31 -0.80 18.19
CA VAL A 124 1.32 -1.46 19.50
C VAL A 124 2.71 -2.02 19.79
N VAL A 125 3.18 -1.89 21.01
CA VAL A 125 4.40 -2.54 21.46
C VAL A 125 4.04 -3.82 22.20
N VAL A 126 4.61 -4.93 21.75
CA VAL A 126 4.32 -6.27 22.26
C VAL A 126 5.58 -6.85 22.89
N PHE A 127 5.53 -7.05 24.20
CA PHE A 127 6.56 -7.79 24.95
C PHE A 127 6.26 -9.28 24.87
N THR A 128 7.16 -10.03 24.26
CA THR A 128 7.03 -11.50 24.12
C THR A 128 7.74 -12.23 25.25
N LYS A 129 7.56 -13.56 25.33
CA LYS A 129 8.18 -14.45 26.35
C LYS A 129 7.79 -14.09 27.80
N ALA A 130 6.59 -13.59 28.02
CA ALA A 130 6.08 -13.24 29.35
C ALA A 130 6.05 -14.45 30.33
N ASP A 131 5.98 -15.68 29.81
CA ASP A 131 6.09 -16.92 30.58
C ASP A 131 7.47 -17.12 31.19
N VAL A 132 8.54 -16.77 30.49
CA VAL A 132 9.92 -16.84 30.97
C VAL A 132 10.19 -15.79 32.06
N GLU A 133 9.61 -14.61 31.89
CA GLU A 133 9.70 -13.52 32.86
C GLU A 133 9.01 -13.86 34.17
N GLU A 134 7.84 -14.49 34.14
CA GLU A 134 7.11 -14.96 35.33
C GLU A 134 7.85 -16.08 36.06
N GLN A 135 8.47 -16.99 35.32
CA GLN A 135 9.32 -18.05 35.94
C GLN A 135 10.59 -17.48 36.59
N ASN A 136 11.20 -16.46 35.98
CA ASN A 136 12.35 -15.77 36.53
C ASN A 136 11.96 -14.84 37.69
N ALA A 137 10.79 -14.21 37.68
CA ALA A 137 10.29 -13.37 38.78
C ALA A 137 9.91 -14.19 40.02
N ALA A 138 9.52 -15.45 39.86
CA ALA A 138 9.35 -16.38 40.96
C ALA A 138 10.69 -16.71 41.64
N ASN A 139 11.82 -16.52 40.94
CA ASN A 139 13.19 -16.77 41.44
C ASN A 139 13.96 -15.49 41.79
N VAL A 140 13.53 -14.31 41.36
CA VAL A 140 14.20 -13.02 41.61
C VAL A 140 13.15 -11.93 41.75
N SER A 141 12.96 -11.41 42.97
CA SER A 141 12.10 -10.23 43.22
C SER A 141 12.66 -9.01 42.44
N GLU A 142 11.86 -8.47 41.54
CA GLU A 142 12.07 -7.24 40.76
C GLU A 142 12.74 -7.36 39.38
N THR A 143 11.92 -7.44 38.34
CA THR A 143 12.38 -7.38 36.94
C THR A 143 12.73 -5.97 36.45
N THR A 144 13.87 -5.84 35.75
CA THR A 144 14.41 -4.58 35.24
C THR A 144 13.42 -3.87 34.29
N ALA A 145 12.64 -4.62 33.50
CA ALA A 145 11.65 -4.05 32.55
C ALA A 145 10.44 -3.41 33.23
N ALA A 146 9.90 -4.07 34.27
CA ALA A 146 8.80 -3.51 35.06
C ALA A 146 9.24 -2.28 35.86
N LYS A 147 10.49 -2.27 36.36
CA LYS A 147 11.10 -1.10 37.00
C LYS A 147 11.29 0.08 36.03
N GLN A 148 11.72 -0.18 34.79
CA GLN A 148 11.86 0.88 33.77
C GLN A 148 10.51 1.49 33.41
N ILE A 149 9.43 0.70 33.30
CA ILE A 149 8.07 1.22 33.03
C ILE A 149 7.57 2.05 34.21
N LEU A 150 7.70 1.55 35.45
CA LEU A 150 7.28 2.27 36.67
C LEU A 150 8.13 3.52 36.95
N GLN A 151 9.43 3.49 36.69
CA GLN A 151 10.31 4.66 36.83
C GLN A 151 9.97 5.73 35.80
N ASN A 152 9.60 5.34 34.56
CA ASN A 152 9.20 6.25 33.50
C ASN A 152 7.85 6.93 33.81
N GLU A 153 6.84 6.18 34.32
CA GLU A 153 5.57 6.74 34.79
C GLU A 153 5.76 7.75 35.94
N THR A 154 6.69 7.45 36.85
CA THR A 154 7.02 8.33 37.99
C THR A 154 7.76 9.60 37.54
N GLN A 155 8.65 9.49 36.55
CA GLN A 155 9.36 10.63 35.97
C GLN A 155 8.45 11.51 35.12
N GLU A 156 7.51 10.93 34.33
CA GLU A 156 6.52 11.71 33.59
C GLU A 156 5.56 12.46 34.52
N LYS A 157 5.16 11.86 35.65
CA LYS A 157 4.33 12.50 36.64
C LYS A 157 5.05 13.68 37.31
N ALA A 158 6.32 13.50 37.65
CA ALA A 158 7.19 14.56 38.17
C ALA A 158 7.44 15.66 37.13
N ALA A 159 7.60 15.33 35.85
CA ALA A 159 7.77 16.29 34.76
C ALA A 159 6.49 17.08 34.46
N ARG A 160 5.32 16.49 34.64
CA ARG A 160 4.01 17.19 34.53
C ARG A 160 3.80 18.16 35.70
N GLU A 161 4.15 17.76 36.90
CA GLU A 161 4.11 18.64 38.08
C GLU A 161 5.14 19.78 38.00
N ALA A 162 6.32 19.53 37.46
CA ALA A 162 7.33 20.56 37.23
C ALA A 162 6.95 21.56 36.11
N LYS A 163 6.22 21.12 35.06
CA LYS A 163 5.71 22.00 34.00
C LYS A 163 4.58 22.94 34.48
N GLN A 164 3.85 22.56 35.52
CA GLN A 164 2.83 23.45 36.13
C GLN A 164 3.44 24.56 36.99
N ASN A 165 4.70 24.39 37.45
CA ASN A 165 5.39 25.34 38.33
C ASN A 165 6.45 26.21 37.65
N ALA A 166 6.70 26.03 36.32
CA ALA A 166 7.72 26.79 35.58
C ALA A 166 7.11 27.69 34.51
N THR A 167 6.51 28.80 34.94
CA THR A 167 6.43 30.02 34.13
C THR A 167 7.65 30.87 34.48
N GLN A 168 8.66 30.81 33.67
CA GLN A 168 9.74 31.76 33.35
C GLN A 168 11.13 31.11 33.29
N GLY A 169 11.77 31.23 32.13
CA GLY A 169 13.23 31.26 32.03
C GLY A 169 13.90 30.16 31.22
N ASN A 170 14.32 30.55 30.01
CA ASN A 170 15.45 30.07 29.19
C ASN A 170 15.55 28.60 28.79
N ALA A 171 15.44 28.41 27.47
CA ALA A 171 15.69 27.17 26.75
C ALA A 171 17.17 26.74 26.79
N ALA A 172 17.41 25.49 27.14
CA ALA A 172 18.61 24.75 26.79
C ALA A 172 18.21 23.50 25.99
N PRO A 173 19.03 23.00 25.04
CA PRO A 173 18.59 22.08 23.99
C PRO A 173 18.37 20.65 24.46
N ASP A 174 17.34 20.08 23.94
CA ASP A 174 16.77 18.74 23.98
C ASP A 174 17.68 17.57 24.41
N ALA A 175 17.49 17.11 25.62
CA ALA A 175 17.71 15.71 25.97
C ALA A 175 16.52 14.90 25.44
N LYS A 176 16.67 14.17 24.31
CA LYS A 176 15.68 13.24 23.78
C LYS A 176 15.38 12.18 24.82
N CYS A 177 14.18 12.21 25.37
CA CYS A 177 13.71 11.22 26.33
C CYS A 177 13.57 9.85 25.63
N ASN A 178 14.36 8.88 26.07
CA ASN A 178 14.38 7.50 25.53
C ASN A 178 13.24 6.63 26.11
N THR A 179 11.99 7.10 26.04
CA THR A 179 10.82 6.42 26.61
C THR A 179 9.74 6.21 25.58
N ILE A 180 9.00 5.10 25.69
CA ILE A 180 7.82 4.86 24.85
C ILE A 180 6.74 5.86 25.27
N PRO A 181 6.16 6.62 24.31
CA PRO A 181 5.08 7.55 24.63
C PRO A 181 3.86 6.83 25.23
N SER A 182 3.23 7.41 26.24
CA SER A 182 2.04 6.86 26.90
C SER A 182 0.81 6.70 25.99
N SER A 183 0.83 7.32 24.81
CA SER A 183 -0.20 7.18 23.79
C SER A 183 -0.14 5.85 23.02
N ILE A 184 0.97 5.11 23.12
CA ILE A 184 1.15 3.82 22.43
C ILE A 184 0.75 2.70 23.37
N PRO A 185 -0.20 1.85 22.99
CA PRO A 185 -0.59 0.70 23.81
C PRO A 185 0.56 -0.32 23.94
N LEU A 186 0.71 -0.86 25.15
CA LEU A 186 1.69 -1.85 25.51
C LEU A 186 0.97 -3.13 25.95
N ILE A 187 1.46 -4.28 25.54
CA ILE A 187 0.91 -5.58 25.99
C ILE A 187 2.01 -6.63 26.10
N SER A 188 1.99 -7.41 27.19
CA SER A 188 2.88 -8.55 27.37
C SER A 188 2.16 -9.84 27.00
N VAL A 189 2.79 -10.67 26.17
CA VAL A 189 2.20 -11.92 25.66
C VAL A 189 3.14 -13.10 25.80
N SER A 190 2.58 -14.29 25.85
CA SER A 190 3.33 -15.55 25.67
C SER A 190 2.76 -16.30 24.47
N SER A 191 3.59 -16.48 23.45
CA SER A 191 3.24 -17.30 22.28
C SER A 191 3.18 -18.80 22.60
N THR A 192 3.81 -19.22 23.69
CA THR A 192 3.87 -20.63 24.14
C THR A 192 2.62 -21.03 24.91
N THR A 193 2.19 -20.19 25.86
CA THR A 193 1.04 -20.46 26.72
C THR A 193 -0.28 -19.87 26.16
N GLY A 194 -0.20 -18.99 25.17
CA GLY A 194 -1.34 -18.26 24.64
C GLY A 194 -1.80 -17.07 25.48
N LYS A 195 -1.03 -16.72 26.54
CA LYS A 195 -1.38 -15.60 27.42
C LYS A 195 -1.50 -14.30 26.65
N ASN A 196 -2.60 -13.56 26.86
CA ASN A 196 -2.93 -12.26 26.30
C ASN A 196 -2.97 -12.22 24.74
N ILE A 197 -3.01 -13.38 24.05
CA ILE A 197 -3.12 -13.43 22.59
C ILE A 197 -4.52 -12.95 22.13
N LYS A 198 -5.57 -13.26 22.89
CA LYS A 198 -6.92 -12.81 22.60
C LYS A 198 -7.04 -11.30 22.76
N GLU A 199 -6.53 -10.76 23.85
CA GLU A 199 -6.49 -9.34 24.17
C GLU A 199 -5.72 -8.56 23.11
N LEU A 200 -4.61 -9.11 22.62
CA LEU A 200 -3.85 -8.51 21.51
C LEU A 200 -4.69 -8.45 20.23
N LYS A 201 -5.48 -9.49 19.90
CA LYS A 201 -6.37 -9.46 18.72
C LYS A 201 -7.45 -8.38 18.85
N GLU A 202 -8.03 -8.24 20.01
CA GLU A 202 -9.03 -7.18 20.30
C GLU A 202 -8.40 -5.80 20.21
N LEU A 203 -7.20 -5.62 20.76
CA LEU A 203 -6.44 -4.38 20.66
C LEU A 203 -6.11 -4.01 19.21
N LEU A 204 -5.64 -4.97 18.42
CA LEU A 204 -5.38 -4.77 17.00
C LEU A 204 -6.65 -4.34 16.24
N ALA A 205 -7.82 -4.90 16.58
CA ALA A 205 -9.09 -4.50 15.97
C ALA A 205 -9.44 -3.03 16.25
N HIS A 206 -9.16 -2.54 17.45
CA HIS A 206 -9.34 -1.12 17.80
C HIS A 206 -8.31 -0.19 17.15
N LEU A 207 -7.13 -0.70 16.80
CA LEU A 207 -6.07 0.04 16.13
C LEU A 207 -6.25 0.12 14.61
N VAL A 208 -7.20 -0.62 14.03
CA VAL A 208 -7.50 -0.49 12.61
C VAL A 208 -7.80 0.98 12.33
N PRO A 209 -7.00 1.65 11.47
CA PRO A 209 -7.30 3.03 11.13
C PRO A 209 -8.76 3.12 10.67
N GLN A 210 -9.54 4.00 11.26
CA GLN A 210 -10.84 4.35 10.66
C GLN A 210 -10.50 5.03 9.33
N LYS A 211 -10.35 4.21 8.28
CA LYS A 211 -10.15 4.72 6.94
C LYS A 211 -11.34 5.63 6.67
N LYS A 212 -11.09 6.89 6.35
CA LYS A 212 -12.03 7.62 5.50
C LYS A 212 -12.37 6.63 4.40
N ALA A 213 -13.65 6.33 4.20
CA ALA A 213 -14.05 5.38 3.19
C ALA A 213 -13.23 5.65 1.93
N PRO A 214 -12.51 4.66 1.37
CA PRO A 214 -11.69 4.91 0.19
C PRO A 214 -12.58 5.56 -0.85
N PHE A 215 -12.04 6.50 -1.63
CA PHE A 215 -12.83 7.08 -2.70
C PHE A 215 -13.45 5.94 -3.51
N PRO A 216 -14.78 5.94 -3.74
CA PRO A 216 -15.39 4.96 -4.60
C PRO A 216 -14.66 4.91 -5.95
N ILE A 217 -14.68 3.78 -6.63
CA ILE A 217 -14.05 3.70 -7.95
C ILE A 217 -14.82 4.61 -8.91
N CYS A 218 -16.14 4.45 -8.97
CA CYS A 218 -17.06 5.26 -9.78
C CYS A 218 -18.46 5.41 -9.17
N ALA A 219 -18.80 4.76 -8.05
CA ALA A 219 -20.13 4.74 -7.46
C ALA A 219 -20.68 6.15 -7.16
N ASP A 220 -19.84 7.07 -6.69
CA ASP A 220 -20.18 8.46 -6.41
C ASP A 220 -20.46 9.30 -7.67
N LEU A 221 -20.14 8.78 -8.85
CA LEU A 221 -20.41 9.41 -10.15
C LEU A 221 -21.74 8.93 -10.77
N LEU A 222 -22.41 7.98 -10.10
CA LEU A 222 -23.61 7.29 -10.59
C LEU A 222 -24.83 7.63 -9.73
N LYS A 223 -25.98 7.48 -10.36
CA LYS A 223 -27.29 7.49 -9.69
C LYS A 223 -27.87 6.07 -9.73
N PRO A 224 -28.76 5.72 -8.79
CA PRO A 224 -29.51 4.46 -8.88
C PRO A 224 -30.11 4.27 -10.27
N GLU A 225 -30.09 3.05 -10.78
CA GLU A 225 -30.55 2.64 -12.12
C GLU A 225 -29.75 3.19 -13.31
N ASP A 226 -28.68 3.96 -13.10
CA ASP A 226 -27.79 4.33 -14.19
C ASP A 226 -27.18 3.09 -14.84
N GLN A 227 -27.02 3.14 -16.16
CA GLN A 227 -26.33 2.07 -16.89
C GLN A 227 -24.90 2.48 -17.18
N VAL A 228 -23.96 1.58 -16.90
CA VAL A 228 -22.53 1.76 -17.19
C VAL A 228 -22.10 0.69 -18.19
N LEU A 229 -21.50 1.10 -19.30
CA LEU A 229 -20.97 0.16 -20.29
C LEU A 229 -19.48 -0.11 -19.99
N LEU A 230 -19.17 -1.33 -19.61
CA LEU A 230 -17.81 -1.81 -19.36
C LEU A 230 -17.26 -2.51 -20.61
N VAL A 231 -16.14 -2.02 -21.13
CA VAL A 231 -15.48 -2.60 -22.30
C VAL A 231 -14.24 -3.35 -21.85
N THR A 232 -14.31 -4.68 -21.88
CA THR A 232 -13.25 -5.58 -21.41
C THR A 232 -12.70 -6.37 -22.61
N PRO A 233 -11.55 -5.98 -23.17
CA PRO A 233 -10.90 -6.76 -24.21
C PRO A 233 -10.48 -8.14 -23.66
N ILE A 234 -10.34 -9.10 -24.57
CA ILE A 234 -9.72 -10.38 -24.20
C ILE A 234 -8.22 -10.14 -24.10
N ASP A 235 -7.71 -10.16 -22.87
CA ASP A 235 -6.29 -10.09 -22.60
C ASP A 235 -5.73 -11.51 -22.50
N SER A 236 -4.72 -11.84 -23.31
CA SER A 236 -4.01 -13.12 -23.26
C SER A 236 -3.25 -13.33 -21.95
N ALA A 237 -2.88 -12.23 -21.27
CA ALA A 237 -2.23 -12.25 -19.97
C ALA A 237 -3.21 -12.45 -18.80
N ALA A 238 -4.52 -12.25 -19.01
CA ALA A 238 -5.52 -12.53 -17.99
C ALA A 238 -5.67 -14.03 -17.75
N PRO A 239 -5.87 -14.48 -16.51
CA PRO A 239 -6.16 -15.87 -16.23
C PRO A 239 -7.37 -16.32 -17.04
N LYS A 240 -7.24 -17.45 -17.74
CA LYS A 240 -8.28 -18.00 -18.62
C LYS A 240 -9.63 -18.10 -17.90
N GLY A 241 -10.67 -17.50 -18.47
CA GLY A 241 -12.02 -17.48 -17.90
C GLY A 241 -12.24 -16.48 -16.75
N ARG A 242 -11.35 -15.50 -16.56
CA ARG A 242 -11.46 -14.52 -15.46
C ARG A 242 -11.36 -13.08 -15.97
N LEU A 243 -12.06 -12.19 -15.28
CA LEU A 243 -11.82 -10.76 -15.35
C LEU A 243 -10.61 -10.41 -14.48
N ILE A 244 -9.86 -9.36 -14.86
CA ILE A 244 -8.79 -8.81 -14.02
C ILE A 244 -9.36 -8.06 -12.82
N LEU A 245 -8.57 -7.92 -11.76
CA LEU A 245 -9.03 -7.34 -10.50
C LEU A 245 -9.69 -5.95 -10.64
N PRO A 246 -9.14 -4.96 -11.38
CA PRO A 246 -9.80 -3.67 -11.55
C PRO A 246 -11.21 -3.77 -12.18
N GLN A 247 -11.41 -4.69 -13.10
CA GLN A 247 -12.71 -4.91 -13.74
C GLN A 247 -13.71 -5.48 -12.73
N GLN A 248 -13.32 -6.48 -11.93
CA GLN A 248 -14.16 -7.07 -10.89
C GLN A 248 -14.55 -6.05 -9.82
N GLN A 249 -13.60 -5.25 -9.34
CA GLN A 249 -13.84 -4.21 -8.34
C GLN A 249 -14.77 -3.11 -8.86
N THR A 250 -14.60 -2.68 -10.12
CA THR A 250 -15.47 -1.68 -10.74
C THR A 250 -16.90 -2.22 -10.91
N ILE A 251 -17.06 -3.48 -11.33
CA ILE A 251 -18.40 -4.11 -11.41
C ILE A 251 -19.06 -4.10 -10.04
N ARG A 252 -18.33 -4.47 -8.99
CA ARG A 252 -18.85 -4.51 -7.62
C ARG A 252 -19.25 -3.11 -7.16
N ASP A 253 -18.43 -2.10 -7.39
CA ASP A 253 -18.67 -0.71 -7.02
C ASP A 253 -19.94 -0.15 -7.72
N ILE A 254 -20.16 -0.51 -8.99
CA ILE A 254 -21.38 -0.14 -9.73
C ILE A 254 -22.62 -0.80 -9.10
N ILE A 255 -22.56 -2.09 -8.78
CA ILE A 255 -23.68 -2.82 -8.18
C ILE A 255 -24.01 -2.27 -6.80
N ASP A 256 -23.00 -1.94 -6.00
CA ASP A 256 -23.16 -1.39 -4.65
C ASP A 256 -23.79 0.03 -4.67
N SER A 257 -23.80 0.72 -5.81
CA SER A 257 -24.47 2.01 -6.02
C SER A 257 -25.89 1.89 -6.61
N ASP A 258 -26.48 0.70 -6.62
CA ASP A 258 -27.79 0.40 -7.24
C ASP A 258 -27.83 0.72 -8.75
N ALA A 259 -26.66 0.73 -9.41
CA ALA A 259 -26.53 0.94 -10.85
C ALA A 259 -26.36 -0.39 -11.61
N VAL A 260 -26.45 -0.36 -12.93
CA VAL A 260 -26.44 -1.53 -13.81
C VAL A 260 -25.14 -1.58 -14.61
N ALA A 261 -24.37 -2.66 -14.46
CA ALA A 261 -23.18 -2.91 -15.27
C ALA A 261 -23.54 -3.74 -16.53
N VAL A 262 -23.25 -3.18 -17.70
CA VAL A 262 -23.34 -3.87 -19.00
C VAL A 262 -21.93 -4.14 -19.49
N ILE A 263 -21.58 -5.39 -19.79
CA ILE A 263 -20.21 -5.77 -20.14
C ILE A 263 -20.16 -6.22 -21.60
N THR A 264 -19.16 -5.70 -22.32
CA THR A 264 -18.97 -6.06 -23.75
C THR A 264 -17.48 -6.10 -24.10
N LYS A 265 -17.18 -6.61 -25.31
CA LYS A 265 -15.84 -6.52 -25.92
C LYS A 265 -15.71 -5.28 -26.77
N GLU A 266 -14.48 -4.84 -27.04
CA GLU A 266 -14.17 -3.66 -27.84
C GLU A 266 -14.80 -3.68 -29.24
N ASN A 267 -14.99 -4.86 -29.86
CA ASN A 267 -15.58 -5.00 -31.18
C ASN A 267 -17.11 -4.92 -31.19
N HIS A 268 -17.76 -4.96 -30.04
CA HIS A 268 -19.21 -4.98 -29.90
C HIS A 268 -19.79 -3.73 -29.23
N VAL A 269 -18.98 -2.69 -29.01
CA VAL A 269 -19.40 -1.44 -28.36
C VAL A 269 -20.59 -0.80 -29.07
N GLY A 270 -20.51 -0.65 -30.40
CA GLY A 270 -21.59 -0.06 -31.19
C GLY A 270 -22.91 -0.84 -31.12
N SER A 271 -22.84 -2.19 -31.12
CA SER A 271 -24.02 -3.05 -30.95
C SER A 271 -24.58 -2.95 -29.54
N ALA A 272 -23.71 -2.93 -28.52
CA ALA A 272 -24.12 -2.78 -27.12
C ALA A 272 -24.87 -1.47 -26.93
N LEU A 273 -24.31 -0.33 -27.40
CA LEU A 273 -24.94 0.98 -27.29
C LEU A 273 -26.30 1.03 -28.00
N LYS A 274 -26.43 0.42 -29.18
CA LYS A 274 -27.72 0.37 -29.91
C LYS A 274 -28.80 -0.44 -29.19
N ASN A 275 -28.40 -1.48 -28.45
CA ASN A 275 -29.31 -2.35 -27.70
C ASN A 275 -29.71 -1.78 -26.33
N MET A 276 -29.07 -0.71 -25.87
CA MET A 276 -29.44 -0.02 -24.63
C MET A 276 -30.65 0.90 -24.90
N LYS A 277 -31.68 0.83 -24.05
CA LYS A 277 -32.89 1.66 -24.16
C LYS A 277 -32.60 3.14 -23.94
N ARG A 278 -31.57 3.46 -23.20
CA ARG A 278 -31.09 4.84 -22.92
C ARG A 278 -29.56 4.84 -22.96
N PRO A 279 -28.93 5.97 -23.33
CA PRO A 279 -27.47 6.09 -23.31
C PRO A 279 -26.91 5.77 -21.93
N PRO A 280 -25.76 5.09 -21.83
CA PRO A 280 -25.11 4.85 -20.54
C PRO A 280 -24.62 6.17 -19.91
N ALA A 281 -24.62 6.24 -18.59
CA ALA A 281 -24.06 7.37 -17.83
C ALA A 281 -22.57 7.58 -18.14
N MET A 282 -21.85 6.47 -18.37
CA MET A 282 -20.47 6.48 -18.83
C MET A 282 -20.07 5.15 -19.48
N VAL A 283 -18.99 5.20 -20.25
CA VAL A 283 -18.29 4.02 -20.77
C VAL A 283 -16.93 3.92 -20.07
N ILE A 284 -16.62 2.75 -19.53
CA ILE A 284 -15.34 2.46 -18.88
C ILE A 284 -14.63 1.40 -19.69
N THR A 285 -13.40 1.65 -20.13
CA THR A 285 -12.67 0.72 -20.99
C THR A 285 -11.30 0.37 -20.41
N ASP A 286 -10.72 -0.70 -20.89
CA ASP A 286 -9.29 -0.93 -20.72
C ASP A 286 -8.50 0.07 -21.56
N SER A 287 -7.42 0.60 -21.01
CA SER A 287 -6.63 1.65 -21.68
C SER A 287 -6.06 1.20 -23.02
N GLN A 288 -5.79 -0.10 -23.21
CA GLN A 288 -5.34 -0.66 -24.49
C GLN A 288 -6.39 -0.53 -25.61
N ALA A 289 -7.67 -0.52 -25.24
CA ALA A 289 -8.77 -0.44 -26.20
C ALA A 289 -9.22 1.00 -26.49
N PHE A 290 -8.62 2.02 -25.87
CA PHE A 290 -9.04 3.42 -26.00
C PHE A 290 -9.26 3.87 -27.45
N GLY A 291 -8.34 3.58 -28.36
CA GLY A 291 -8.45 4.01 -29.75
C GLY A 291 -9.73 3.51 -30.44
N LYS A 292 -10.03 2.21 -30.31
CA LYS A 292 -11.22 1.59 -30.90
C LYS A 292 -12.50 2.06 -30.22
N VAL A 293 -12.49 2.12 -28.90
CA VAL A 293 -13.66 2.49 -28.09
C VAL A 293 -14.01 3.97 -28.31
N ASN A 294 -13.00 4.85 -28.39
CA ASN A 294 -13.20 6.27 -28.66
C ASN A 294 -13.87 6.53 -30.01
N GLN A 295 -13.59 5.72 -31.02
CA GLN A 295 -14.24 5.82 -32.34
C GLN A 295 -15.68 5.31 -32.31
N ALA A 296 -16.00 4.34 -31.47
CA ALA A 296 -17.31 3.70 -31.43
C ALA A 296 -18.30 4.40 -30.48
N VAL A 297 -17.81 5.17 -29.51
CA VAL A 297 -18.63 5.85 -28.48
C VAL A 297 -18.92 7.28 -28.91
N PRO A 298 -20.20 7.71 -29.01
CA PRO A 298 -20.59 9.09 -29.27
C PRO A 298 -19.93 10.10 -28.31
N GLN A 299 -19.68 11.34 -28.79
CA GLN A 299 -18.94 12.35 -28.02
C GLN A 299 -19.67 12.80 -26.76
N GLU A 300 -20.98 12.70 -26.74
CA GLU A 300 -21.87 13.09 -25.64
C GLU A 300 -21.78 12.12 -24.46
N ILE A 301 -21.35 10.88 -24.70
CA ILE A 301 -21.23 9.85 -23.68
C ILE A 301 -19.84 9.97 -23.03
N LYS A 302 -19.82 10.10 -21.71
CA LYS A 302 -18.58 10.16 -20.93
C LYS A 302 -17.76 8.89 -21.12
N LEU A 303 -16.45 9.05 -21.29
CA LEU A 303 -15.50 7.94 -21.49
C LEU A 303 -14.34 8.04 -20.52
N THR A 304 -14.00 6.92 -19.87
CA THR A 304 -12.82 6.81 -19.01
C THR A 304 -12.23 5.39 -19.06
N SER A 305 -11.21 5.11 -18.25
CA SER A 305 -10.63 3.77 -18.15
C SER A 305 -10.53 3.26 -16.72
N PHE A 306 -10.48 1.94 -16.58
CA PHE A 306 -10.23 1.29 -15.29
C PHE A 306 -8.96 1.84 -14.62
N SER A 307 -7.89 2.06 -15.38
CA SER A 307 -6.63 2.56 -14.85
C SER A 307 -6.73 4.00 -14.30
N ILE A 308 -7.52 4.88 -14.95
CA ILE A 308 -7.77 6.25 -14.47
C ILE A 308 -8.61 6.21 -13.18
N LEU A 309 -9.66 5.39 -13.15
CA LEU A 309 -10.50 5.22 -11.97
C LEU A 309 -9.70 4.65 -10.78
N MET A 310 -8.84 3.67 -11.02
CA MET A 310 -7.97 3.11 -9.98
C MET A 310 -6.94 4.12 -9.46
N ALA A 311 -6.44 5.03 -10.31
CA ALA A 311 -5.56 6.11 -9.85
C ALA A 311 -6.29 7.09 -8.91
N ARG A 312 -7.60 7.29 -9.09
CA ARG A 312 -8.43 8.05 -8.16
C ARG A 312 -8.68 7.28 -6.86
N HIS A 313 -9.02 6.02 -6.97
CA HIS A 313 -9.42 5.17 -5.85
C HIS A 313 -8.28 4.92 -4.84
N LYS A 314 -7.06 4.65 -5.31
CA LYS A 314 -5.91 4.29 -4.45
C LYS A 314 -4.76 5.29 -4.49
N GLY A 315 -4.72 6.16 -5.49
CA GLY A 315 -3.59 7.03 -5.73
C GLY A 315 -3.94 8.51 -5.58
N ASN A 316 -3.30 9.30 -6.41
CA ASN A 316 -3.54 10.73 -6.55
C ASN A 316 -3.76 11.06 -8.02
N LEU A 317 -5.02 11.06 -8.44
CA LEU A 317 -5.37 11.29 -9.85
C LEU A 317 -4.93 12.69 -10.32
N GLU A 318 -5.07 13.72 -9.48
CA GLU A 318 -4.65 15.08 -9.84
C GLU A 318 -3.16 15.16 -10.12
N GLN A 319 -2.33 14.63 -9.22
CA GLN A 319 -0.88 14.58 -9.43
C GLN A 319 -0.51 13.77 -10.68
N ALA A 320 -1.21 12.66 -10.93
CA ALA A 320 -0.98 11.84 -12.11
C ALA A 320 -1.36 12.55 -13.42
N VAL A 321 -2.44 13.34 -13.41
CA VAL A 321 -2.88 14.17 -14.53
C VAL A 321 -1.86 15.28 -14.80
N LEU A 322 -1.38 15.96 -13.76
CA LEU A 322 -0.33 16.97 -13.93
C LEU A 322 1.00 16.35 -14.39
N GLY A 323 1.32 15.15 -13.87
CA GLY A 323 2.55 14.44 -14.21
C GLY A 323 2.64 14.01 -15.66
N VAL A 324 1.52 13.74 -16.34
CA VAL A 324 1.54 13.32 -17.74
C VAL A 324 2.03 14.41 -18.70
N ALA A 325 1.88 15.68 -18.32
CA ALA A 325 2.37 16.81 -19.13
C ALA A 325 3.91 16.81 -19.28
N ALA A 326 4.63 16.16 -18.37
CA ALA A 326 6.09 16.00 -18.45
C ALA A 326 6.55 15.27 -19.72
N LEU A 327 5.69 14.45 -20.35
CA LEU A 327 6.01 13.76 -21.60
C LEU A 327 6.47 14.74 -22.70
N LYS A 328 5.92 15.96 -22.77
CA LYS A 328 6.34 16.99 -23.74
C LYS A 328 7.72 17.58 -23.46
N GLN A 329 8.15 17.53 -22.21
CA GLN A 329 9.39 18.16 -21.75
C GLN A 329 10.59 17.23 -21.81
N LEU A 330 10.36 15.92 -21.97
CA LEU A 330 11.41 14.91 -22.05
C LEU A 330 12.39 15.20 -23.20
N GLN A 331 13.67 14.94 -22.96
CA GLN A 331 14.73 15.06 -23.92
C GLN A 331 15.25 13.67 -24.35
N ASP A 332 15.93 13.62 -25.47
CA ASP A 332 16.55 12.38 -25.94
C ASP A 332 17.57 11.86 -24.91
N GLY A 333 17.51 10.58 -24.61
CA GLY A 333 18.36 9.95 -23.59
C GLY A 333 17.85 10.04 -22.14
N ASP A 334 16.76 10.77 -21.86
CA ASP A 334 16.19 10.86 -20.51
C ASP A 334 15.82 9.47 -19.96
N ARG A 335 15.89 9.34 -18.62
CA ARG A 335 15.50 8.10 -17.94
C ARG A 335 14.06 8.15 -17.49
N ILE A 336 13.30 7.09 -17.81
CA ILE A 336 11.90 6.91 -17.43
C ILE A 336 11.80 5.64 -16.59
N LEU A 337 11.17 5.75 -15.42
CA LEU A 337 10.85 4.60 -14.58
C LEU A 337 9.43 4.10 -14.89
N ILE A 338 9.32 2.85 -15.30
CA ILE A 338 8.03 2.14 -15.39
C ILE A 338 7.89 1.25 -14.16
N SER A 339 6.90 1.55 -13.31
CA SER A 339 6.71 0.88 -12.02
C SER A 339 5.41 0.09 -12.00
N GLU A 340 5.51 -1.22 -11.81
CA GLU A 340 4.37 -2.12 -11.73
C GLU A 340 4.12 -2.60 -10.31
N GLY A 341 2.86 -2.58 -9.87
CA GLY A 341 2.47 -3.01 -8.53
C GLY A 341 2.30 -4.52 -8.37
N CYS A 342 2.56 -5.31 -9.38
CA CYS A 342 2.41 -6.76 -9.38
C CYS A 342 3.62 -7.44 -10.01
N THR A 343 3.75 -8.75 -9.73
CA THR A 343 4.83 -9.62 -10.23
C THR A 343 4.26 -10.67 -11.19
N HIS A 344 3.39 -10.25 -12.12
CA HIS A 344 2.84 -11.19 -13.11
C HIS A 344 3.90 -11.54 -14.17
N HIS A 345 3.75 -12.71 -14.78
CA HIS A 345 4.62 -13.12 -15.87
C HIS A 345 4.45 -12.18 -17.07
N ARG A 346 5.53 -11.54 -17.47
CA ARG A 346 5.60 -10.74 -18.70
C ARG A 346 5.48 -11.65 -19.91
N GLN A 347 4.54 -11.33 -20.79
CA GLN A 347 4.32 -12.05 -22.06
C GLN A 347 4.66 -11.15 -23.24
N CYS A 348 4.80 -11.74 -24.43
CA CYS A 348 4.95 -10.97 -25.66
C CYS A 348 3.78 -10.00 -25.82
N GLY A 349 4.06 -8.74 -26.14
CA GLY A 349 3.05 -7.68 -26.22
C GLY A 349 2.62 -7.11 -24.88
N ASP A 350 3.43 -7.26 -23.84
CA ASP A 350 3.19 -6.66 -22.52
C ASP A 350 3.10 -5.12 -22.62
N ILE A 351 2.18 -4.53 -21.81
CA ILE A 351 1.94 -3.08 -21.87
C ILE A 351 3.15 -2.31 -21.36
N GLY A 352 3.69 -2.69 -20.21
CA GLY A 352 4.72 -1.93 -19.52
C GLY A 352 6.09 -2.06 -20.15
N THR A 353 6.41 -3.20 -20.72
CA THR A 353 7.77 -3.48 -21.24
C THR A 353 7.92 -3.28 -22.74
N GLU A 354 6.84 -3.41 -23.52
CA GLU A 354 6.90 -3.31 -24.97
C GLU A 354 6.06 -2.16 -25.54
N LYS A 355 4.75 -2.14 -25.25
CA LYS A 355 3.81 -1.21 -25.90
C LYS A 355 4.01 0.23 -25.44
N LEU A 356 4.10 0.45 -24.12
CA LEU A 356 4.18 1.78 -23.55
C LEU A 356 5.48 2.50 -23.95
N PRO A 357 6.68 1.87 -23.86
CA PRO A 357 7.91 2.45 -24.40
C PRO A 357 7.79 2.86 -25.87
N LYS A 358 7.21 1.98 -26.69
CA LYS A 358 7.02 2.26 -28.11
C LYS A 358 6.09 3.46 -28.33
N TRP A 359 4.92 3.51 -27.70
CA TRP A 359 3.98 4.62 -27.84
C TRP A 359 4.56 5.96 -27.41
N ILE A 360 5.38 5.97 -26.34
CA ILE A 360 6.05 7.19 -25.88
C ILE A 360 7.10 7.65 -26.89
N GLN A 361 7.91 6.74 -27.43
CA GLN A 361 8.91 7.06 -28.46
C GLN A 361 8.25 7.52 -29.75
N ASP A 362 7.19 6.83 -30.21
CA ASP A 362 6.44 7.20 -31.41
C ASP A 362 5.80 8.59 -31.25
N PHE A 363 5.26 8.91 -30.07
CA PHE A 363 4.63 10.19 -29.78
C PHE A 363 5.62 11.35 -29.69
N THR A 364 6.79 11.13 -29.08
CA THR A 364 7.78 12.18 -28.84
C THR A 364 8.80 12.30 -29.97
N GLY A 365 8.96 11.27 -30.78
CA GLY A 365 10.03 11.16 -31.79
C GLY A 365 11.44 11.04 -31.18
N LYS A 366 11.55 10.64 -29.92
CA LYS A 366 12.79 10.59 -29.14
C LYS A 366 13.05 9.19 -28.58
N HIS A 367 14.29 8.90 -28.22
CA HIS A 367 14.71 7.66 -27.59
C HIS A 367 14.98 7.88 -26.09
N PHE A 368 14.54 6.94 -25.25
CA PHE A 368 14.65 7.03 -23.79
C PHE A 368 15.30 5.80 -23.18
N ASN A 369 15.89 5.98 -22.00
CA ASN A 369 16.40 4.89 -21.18
C ASN A 369 15.31 4.45 -20.19
N PHE A 370 14.68 3.30 -20.45
CA PHE A 370 13.66 2.77 -19.56
C PHE A 370 14.27 1.91 -18.45
N SER A 371 13.73 2.04 -17.26
CA SER A 371 13.98 1.16 -16.10
C SER A 371 12.65 0.61 -15.60
N TRP A 372 12.65 -0.61 -15.07
CA TRP A 372 11.44 -1.28 -14.62
C TRP A 372 11.57 -1.73 -13.17
N THR A 373 10.51 -1.54 -12.39
CA THR A 373 10.33 -2.16 -11.07
C THR A 373 9.02 -2.92 -11.02
N SER A 374 8.94 -3.96 -10.19
CA SER A 374 7.74 -4.78 -10.06
C SER A 374 7.41 -5.10 -8.60
N GLY A 375 6.13 -5.36 -8.34
CA GLY A 375 5.65 -5.68 -7.01
C GLY A 375 5.85 -4.54 -6.02
N THR A 376 6.58 -4.81 -4.95
CA THR A 376 6.84 -3.84 -3.88
C THR A 376 8.17 -3.10 -4.01
N GLU A 377 8.93 -3.38 -5.06
CA GLU A 377 10.16 -2.64 -5.34
C GLU A 377 9.82 -1.24 -5.85
N PHE A 378 10.36 -0.25 -5.15
CA PHE A 378 10.30 1.14 -5.57
C PHE A 378 11.56 1.85 -5.11
N PRO A 379 12.31 2.53 -6.00
CA PRO A 379 13.58 3.15 -5.64
C PRO A 379 13.37 4.25 -4.59
N THR A 380 14.28 4.34 -3.64
CA THR A 380 14.31 5.45 -2.67
C THR A 380 14.90 6.71 -3.26
N ASP A 381 15.87 6.58 -4.18
CA ASP A 381 16.42 7.69 -4.95
C ASP A 381 15.80 7.70 -6.35
N LEU A 382 15.03 8.74 -6.61
CA LEU A 382 14.32 8.97 -7.88
C LEU A 382 15.01 10.04 -8.74
N SER A 383 16.08 10.65 -8.26
CA SER A 383 16.76 11.80 -8.91
C SER A 383 17.25 11.52 -10.33
N LEU A 384 17.49 10.24 -10.65
CA LEU A 384 17.91 9.78 -11.96
C LEU A 384 16.81 9.81 -13.02
N TYR A 385 15.53 9.87 -12.59
CA TYR A 385 14.38 9.74 -13.49
C TYR A 385 13.75 11.10 -13.78
N LYS A 386 13.35 11.30 -15.02
CA LYS A 386 12.61 12.50 -15.48
C LYS A 386 11.10 12.30 -15.46
N LEU A 387 10.65 11.05 -15.43
CA LEU A 387 9.24 10.69 -15.36
C LEU A 387 9.11 9.29 -14.75
N ILE A 388 8.09 9.12 -13.91
CA ILE A 388 7.65 7.82 -13.40
C ILE A 388 6.28 7.51 -13.99
N ILE A 389 6.13 6.32 -14.58
CA ILE A 389 4.85 5.83 -15.10
C ILE A 389 4.46 4.57 -14.34
N HIS A 390 3.42 4.69 -13.52
CA HIS A 390 2.96 3.60 -12.66
C HIS A 390 1.79 2.85 -13.30
N CYS A 391 1.68 1.53 -13.09
CA CYS A 391 0.46 0.80 -13.44
C CYS A 391 -0.74 1.23 -12.55
N GLY A 392 -1.92 0.65 -12.76
CA GLY A 392 -3.11 0.96 -11.95
C GLY A 392 -3.00 0.60 -10.44
N GLY A 393 -1.94 -0.09 -10.01
CA GLY A 393 -1.67 -0.38 -8.61
C GLY A 393 -2.71 -1.28 -7.93
N CYS A 394 -3.46 -2.10 -8.67
CA CYS A 394 -4.56 -2.89 -8.15
C CYS A 394 -4.16 -3.88 -7.05
N MET A 395 -2.92 -4.37 -7.08
CA MET A 395 -2.38 -5.30 -6.08
C MET A 395 -1.73 -4.60 -4.88
N LEU A 396 -1.52 -3.30 -4.97
CA LEU A 396 -0.98 -2.48 -3.89
C LEU A 396 -2.13 -1.94 -3.03
N ASN A 397 -1.86 -1.72 -1.75
CA ASN A 397 -2.78 -0.99 -0.89
C ASN A 397 -2.65 0.53 -1.11
N GLU A 398 -3.59 1.29 -0.57
CA GLU A 398 -3.63 2.75 -0.70
C GLU A 398 -2.38 3.41 -0.11
N ARG A 399 -1.90 2.95 1.06
CA ARG A 399 -0.71 3.50 1.72
C ARG A 399 0.54 3.42 0.86
N GLU A 400 0.77 2.27 0.23
CA GLU A 400 1.91 2.08 -0.66
C GLU A 400 1.82 3.00 -1.88
N MET A 401 0.62 3.15 -2.46
CA MET A 401 0.42 4.07 -3.57
C MET A 401 0.66 5.53 -3.16
N GLN A 402 0.10 5.97 -2.04
CA GLN A 402 0.32 7.31 -1.50
C GLN A 402 1.80 7.55 -1.16
N TYR A 403 2.49 6.55 -0.63
CA TYR A 403 3.93 6.62 -0.38
C TYR A 403 4.70 6.88 -1.67
N ARG A 404 4.43 6.13 -2.76
CA ARG A 404 5.11 6.30 -4.05
C ARG A 404 4.88 7.71 -4.62
N TYR A 405 3.65 8.21 -4.56
CA TYR A 405 3.33 9.57 -4.99
C TYR A 405 4.05 10.62 -4.16
N ARG A 406 4.13 10.46 -2.83
CA ARG A 406 4.88 11.38 -1.96
C ARG A 406 6.37 11.35 -2.25
N CYS A 407 6.98 10.17 -2.37
CA CYS A 407 8.40 10.06 -2.73
C CYS A 407 8.73 10.76 -4.06
N ALA A 408 7.84 10.66 -5.04
CA ALA A 408 8.01 11.33 -6.32
C ALA A 408 7.88 12.86 -6.17
N ALA A 409 6.89 13.34 -5.41
CA ALA A 409 6.67 14.76 -5.15
C ALA A 409 7.83 15.40 -4.36
N ASP A 410 8.30 14.74 -3.29
CA ASP A 410 9.40 15.22 -2.43
C ASP A 410 10.71 15.39 -3.21
N GLN A 411 10.91 14.59 -4.27
CA GLN A 411 12.08 14.67 -5.13
C GLN A 411 11.82 15.44 -6.43
N ASN A 412 10.65 16.08 -6.57
CA ASN A 412 10.24 16.83 -7.76
C ASN A 412 10.30 16.01 -9.06
N VAL A 413 10.00 14.70 -8.99
CA VAL A 413 9.92 13.83 -10.16
C VAL A 413 8.46 13.66 -10.55
N PRO A 414 8.04 14.06 -11.76
CA PRO A 414 6.68 13.87 -12.24
C PRO A 414 6.30 12.39 -12.23
N MET A 415 5.09 12.09 -11.74
CA MET A 415 4.56 10.73 -11.73
C MET A 415 3.18 10.69 -12.37
N THR A 416 2.98 9.77 -13.29
CA THR A 416 1.69 9.51 -13.96
C THR A 416 1.37 8.03 -13.96
N ASN A 417 0.26 7.62 -14.60
CA ASN A 417 -0.09 6.22 -14.73
C ASN A 417 -0.26 5.77 -16.19
N TYR A 418 -0.32 4.45 -16.39
CA TYR A 418 -0.51 3.84 -17.71
C TYR A 418 -1.70 4.42 -18.48
N GLY A 419 -2.87 4.53 -17.83
CA GLY A 419 -4.07 4.99 -18.48
C GLY A 419 -4.00 6.42 -18.99
N LEU A 420 -3.45 7.32 -18.15
CA LEU A 420 -3.25 8.72 -18.53
C LEU A 420 -2.18 8.86 -19.62
N CYS A 421 -1.06 8.13 -19.48
CA CYS A 421 0.00 8.13 -20.48
C CYS A 421 -0.51 7.66 -21.85
N ILE A 422 -1.25 6.55 -21.89
CA ILE A 422 -1.84 6.02 -23.13
C ILE A 422 -2.87 7.02 -23.71
N ALA A 423 -3.76 7.56 -22.87
CA ALA A 423 -4.73 8.55 -23.31
C ALA A 423 -4.07 9.80 -23.89
N TYR A 424 -2.97 10.24 -23.29
CA TYR A 424 -2.20 11.40 -23.74
C TYR A 424 -1.51 11.16 -25.07
N THR A 425 -0.79 10.05 -25.22
CA THR A 425 -0.09 9.69 -26.46
C THR A 425 -1.04 9.45 -27.62
N HIS A 426 -2.29 9.05 -27.35
CA HIS A 426 -3.34 8.90 -28.37
C HIS A 426 -4.20 10.14 -28.59
N GLY A 427 -3.92 11.27 -27.93
CA GLY A 427 -4.63 12.54 -28.10
C GLY A 427 -6.05 12.55 -27.54
N ILE A 428 -6.39 11.64 -26.65
CA ILE A 428 -7.75 11.50 -26.09
C ILE A 428 -7.81 11.78 -24.57
N LEU A 429 -6.75 12.37 -24.01
CA LEU A 429 -6.65 12.61 -22.56
C LEU A 429 -7.86 13.40 -22.04
N LYS A 430 -8.17 14.53 -22.65
CA LYS A 430 -9.30 15.40 -22.24
C LYS A 430 -10.63 14.64 -22.23
N ARG A 431 -10.86 13.81 -23.23
CA ARG A 431 -12.06 12.97 -23.31
C ARG A 431 -12.05 11.86 -22.24
N SER A 432 -10.90 11.24 -21.98
CA SER A 432 -10.79 10.19 -20.94
C SER A 432 -10.98 10.71 -19.52
N LEU A 433 -10.90 12.02 -19.33
CA LEU A 433 -11.19 12.74 -18.10
C LEU A 433 -12.59 13.39 -18.08
N SER A 434 -13.45 13.11 -19.06
CA SER A 434 -14.80 13.70 -19.13
C SER A 434 -15.71 13.41 -17.94
N VAL A 435 -15.38 12.37 -17.15
CA VAL A 435 -16.03 12.06 -15.87
C VAL A 435 -15.54 12.95 -14.73
N PHE A 436 -14.43 13.68 -14.91
CA PHE A 436 -13.79 14.58 -13.96
C PHE A 436 -13.55 15.95 -14.61
N PRO A 437 -14.61 16.80 -14.77
CA PRO A 437 -14.52 18.07 -15.51
C PRO A 437 -13.38 18.97 -15.01
N ASP A 438 -13.25 19.14 -13.69
CA ASP A 438 -12.24 19.99 -13.07
C ASP A 438 -10.80 19.58 -13.42
N LEU A 439 -10.55 18.28 -13.62
CA LEU A 439 -9.25 17.78 -14.03
C LEU A 439 -9.06 17.86 -15.56
N ALA A 440 -10.13 17.74 -16.34
CA ALA A 440 -10.09 17.87 -17.78
C ALA A 440 -9.77 19.31 -18.24
N GLU A 441 -10.02 20.32 -17.40
CA GLU A 441 -9.65 21.72 -17.65
C GLU A 441 -8.18 22.02 -17.38
N LYS A 442 -7.49 21.17 -16.61
CA LYS A 442 -6.08 21.34 -16.27
C LYS A 442 -5.11 20.81 -17.34
N VAL A 443 -5.59 20.19 -18.43
CA VAL A 443 -4.81 19.52 -19.49
C VAL A 443 -5.16 19.95 -20.91
#